data_d4fcbd4544c73c2b2f47a47a42409114
#
_entry.id   d4fcbd4544c73c2b2f47a47a42409114
#
_cell.length_a   1.000
_cell.length_b   1.000
_cell.length_c   1.000
_cell.angle_alpha   90.00
_cell.angle_beta   90.00
_cell.angle_gamma   90.00
#
_symmetry.space_group_name_H-M   'P 1'
#
loop_
_entity.id
_entity.type
_entity.pdbx_description
1 polymer ?
#
loop_
_entity_poly.entity_id
_entity_poly.type
_entity_poly.pdbx_seq_one_letter_code
_entity_poly.pdbx_strand_id
1 'polypeptide(L)'
;MNNLKKIIKSKLIIFIIQILILTLLIYFFSYNFIVNFDAGASLEQRIIIQVLANYIMFDELIRLMFIYILWSIVALIPIFIFVDYKKAYTMNLTTFFFPNFFFYVFLSRHSPIYYSTNFPFLFPRTLILGIFLVIISFGLTFVIKKFQKSERIVSDENLKLIQHEIKYTCSKCGTEFCSLPKYCYNCLNEIIKEESIND
;
A
#
# COMPACT_ATOMS: atom_id res chain seq x y z
N MET A 1 14.66 -13.25 9.40
CA MET A 1 14.20 -12.06 8.64
C MET A 1 13.10 -12.37 7.62
N ASN A 2 13.08 -13.53 6.97
CA ASN A 2 12.05 -13.91 5.97
C ASN A 2 10.63 -14.10 6.55
N ASN A 3 10.49 -14.63 7.76
CA ASN A 3 9.17 -14.86 8.38
C ASN A 3 8.45 -13.55 8.74
N LEU A 4 9.15 -12.55 9.23
CA LEU A 4 8.59 -11.22 9.53
C LEU A 4 8.04 -10.54 8.27
N LYS A 5 8.77 -10.58 7.14
CA LYS A 5 8.31 -10.04 5.86
C LYS A 5 7.06 -10.74 5.32
N LYS A 6 6.94 -12.05 5.57
CA LYS A 6 5.76 -12.84 5.17
C LYS A 6 4.55 -12.49 6.04
N ILE A 7 4.76 -12.27 7.34
CA ILE A 7 3.72 -11.87 8.29
C ILE A 7 3.18 -10.48 7.96
N ILE A 8 4.06 -9.50 7.73
CA ILE A 8 3.65 -8.11 7.39
C ILE A 8 2.87 -8.04 6.07
N LYS A 9 3.13 -8.97 5.12
CA LYS A 9 2.38 -9.07 3.86
C LYS A 9 1.04 -9.82 3.98
N SER A 10 0.66 -10.27 5.17
CA SER A 10 -0.66 -10.87 5.40
C SER A 10 -1.75 -9.82 5.26
N LYS A 11 -2.77 -10.13 4.45
CA LYS A 11 -3.91 -9.22 4.20
C LYS A 11 -4.61 -8.82 5.50
N LEU A 12 -4.76 -9.76 6.44
CA LEU A 12 -5.41 -9.50 7.72
C LEU A 12 -4.63 -8.49 8.57
N ILE A 13 -3.32 -8.61 8.61
CA ILE A 13 -2.46 -7.68 9.38
C ILE A 13 -2.53 -6.27 8.78
N ILE A 14 -2.48 -6.15 7.45
CA ILE A 14 -2.60 -4.86 6.78
C ILE A 14 -3.97 -4.24 7.05
N PHE A 15 -5.05 -5.03 7.00
CA PHE A 15 -6.39 -4.58 7.36
C PHE A 15 -6.44 -4.02 8.79
N ILE A 16 -5.91 -4.77 9.76
CA ILE A 16 -5.87 -4.32 11.16
C ILE A 16 -5.06 -3.02 11.30
N ILE A 17 -3.89 -2.94 10.65
CA ILE A 17 -3.05 -1.74 10.68
C ILE A 17 -3.80 -0.54 10.08
N GLN A 18 -4.48 -0.71 8.95
CA GLN A 18 -5.25 0.36 8.32
C GLN A 18 -6.37 0.87 9.23
N ILE A 19 -7.17 -0.02 9.84
CA ILE A 19 -8.24 0.36 10.76
C ILE A 19 -7.65 1.04 12.01
N LEU A 20 -6.56 0.53 12.56
CA LEU A 20 -5.92 1.12 13.73
C LEU A 20 -5.41 2.53 13.44
N ILE A 21 -4.71 2.73 12.34
CA ILE A 21 -4.20 4.06 11.93
C ILE A 21 -5.38 5.01 11.68
N LEU A 22 -6.43 4.55 10.98
CA LEU A 22 -7.63 5.33 10.75
C LEU A 22 -8.27 5.79 12.07
N THR A 23 -8.41 4.87 13.03
CA THR A 23 -8.97 5.18 14.36
C THR A 23 -8.09 6.20 15.10
N LEU A 24 -6.78 6.00 15.10
CA LEU A 24 -5.84 6.92 15.75
C LEU A 24 -5.91 8.32 15.16
N LEU A 25 -5.97 8.44 13.84
CA LEU A 25 -6.05 9.73 13.17
C LEU A 25 -7.38 10.44 13.48
N ILE A 26 -8.52 9.73 13.44
CA ILE A 26 -9.83 10.28 13.82
C ILE A 26 -9.81 10.79 15.26
N TYR A 27 -9.26 10.00 16.19
CA TYR A 27 -9.14 10.36 17.59
C TYR A 27 -8.21 11.57 17.80
N PHE A 28 -7.03 11.57 17.16
CA PHE A 28 -6.06 12.66 17.28
C PHE A 28 -6.60 14.00 16.79
N PHE A 29 -7.35 14.00 15.69
CA PHE A 29 -7.98 15.21 15.17
C PHE A 29 -9.35 15.51 15.77
N SER A 30 -9.79 14.73 16.77
CA SER A 30 -11.09 14.88 17.44
C SER A 30 -12.27 14.98 16.45
N TYR A 31 -12.17 14.23 15.34
CA TYR A 31 -13.21 14.24 14.31
C TYR A 31 -14.47 13.54 14.81
N ASN A 32 -15.61 14.23 14.72
CA ASN A 32 -16.90 13.71 15.12
C ASN A 32 -18.00 14.14 14.15
N PHE A 33 -18.62 13.16 13.49
CA PHE A 33 -19.82 13.37 12.69
C PHE A 33 -21.03 13.06 13.55
N ILE A 34 -21.99 13.99 13.65
CA ILE A 34 -23.13 13.84 14.54
C ILE A 34 -24.26 13.10 13.82
N VAL A 35 -24.65 11.94 14.36
CA VAL A 35 -25.82 11.17 13.91
C VAL A 35 -27.00 11.48 14.81
N ASN A 36 -28.12 11.91 14.23
CA ASN A 36 -29.36 12.12 14.95
C ASN A 36 -30.13 10.79 15.06
N PHE A 37 -30.01 10.12 16.19
CA PHE A 37 -30.60 8.80 16.40
C PHE A 37 -32.10 8.87 16.72
N ASP A 38 -32.84 7.84 16.29
CA ASP A 38 -34.20 7.61 16.69
C ASP A 38 -34.29 7.32 18.19
N ALA A 39 -35.43 7.61 18.81
CA ALA A 39 -35.62 7.49 20.27
C ALA A 39 -35.43 6.06 20.82
N GLY A 40 -35.56 5.03 19.96
CA GLY A 40 -35.47 3.62 20.38
C GLY A 40 -34.06 3.04 20.42
N ALA A 41 -33.03 3.78 19.95
CA ALA A 41 -31.65 3.27 19.93
C ALA A 41 -31.02 3.31 21.33
N SER A 42 -30.47 2.17 21.78
CA SER A 42 -29.74 2.09 23.06
C SER A 42 -28.42 2.87 23.01
N LEU A 43 -27.86 3.21 24.19
CA LEU A 43 -26.59 3.95 24.26
C LEU A 43 -25.45 3.21 23.53
N GLU A 44 -25.35 1.91 23.71
CA GLU A 44 -24.30 1.08 23.08
C GLU A 44 -24.42 1.08 21.55
N GLN A 45 -25.63 0.96 21.03
CA GLN A 45 -25.91 1.00 19.60
C GLN A 45 -25.54 2.36 19.00
N ARG A 46 -25.87 3.46 19.69
CA ARG A 46 -25.49 4.82 19.28
C ARG A 46 -23.97 4.97 19.20
N ILE A 47 -23.23 4.49 20.22
CA ILE A 47 -21.76 4.55 20.22
C ILE A 47 -21.17 3.81 19.02
N ILE A 48 -21.63 2.58 18.75
CA ILE A 48 -21.12 1.79 17.61
C ILE A 48 -21.39 2.51 16.29
N ILE A 49 -22.61 2.95 16.05
CA ILE A 49 -22.99 3.66 14.83
C ILE A 49 -22.20 4.97 14.68
N GLN A 50 -22.02 5.70 15.79
CA GLN A 50 -21.27 6.96 15.82
C GLN A 50 -19.80 6.75 15.44
N VAL A 51 -19.16 5.71 15.98
CA VAL A 51 -17.77 5.35 15.64
C VAL A 51 -17.66 5.00 14.15
N LEU A 52 -18.58 4.19 13.63
CA LEU A 52 -18.60 3.82 12.21
C LEU A 52 -18.87 5.03 11.30
N ALA A 53 -19.76 5.94 11.72
CA ALA A 53 -20.03 7.18 10.99
C ALA A 53 -18.77 8.05 10.86
N ASN A 54 -17.98 8.15 11.92
CA ASN A 54 -16.74 8.95 11.92
C ASN A 54 -15.69 8.47 10.90
N TYR A 55 -15.75 7.21 10.46
CA TYR A 55 -14.85 6.69 9.43
C TYR A 55 -15.20 7.14 8.02
N ILE A 56 -16.47 7.43 7.73
CA ILE A 56 -16.98 7.52 6.35
C ILE A 56 -17.86 8.74 6.08
N MET A 57 -18.43 9.35 7.12
CA MET A 57 -19.41 10.43 6.97
C MET A 57 -18.77 11.80 7.11
N PHE A 58 -19.33 12.76 6.40
CA PHE A 58 -19.00 14.18 6.46
C PHE A 58 -20.24 15.02 6.12
N ASP A 59 -20.32 16.20 6.67
CA ASP A 59 -21.42 17.14 6.49
C ASP A 59 -20.98 18.41 5.73
N GLU A 60 -19.79 18.93 6.02
CA GLU A 60 -19.26 20.17 5.49
C GLU A 60 -18.07 19.91 4.55
N LEU A 61 -17.74 20.90 3.69
CA LEU A 61 -16.65 20.80 2.74
C LEU A 61 -15.28 20.58 3.41
N ILE A 62 -15.02 21.21 4.55
CA ILE A 62 -13.78 21.05 5.31
C ILE A 62 -13.67 19.61 5.84
N ARG A 63 -14.76 19.07 6.37
CA ARG A 63 -14.83 17.70 6.88
C ARG A 63 -14.75 16.68 5.76
N LEU A 64 -15.29 17.00 4.58
CA LEU A 64 -15.08 16.20 3.35
C LEU A 64 -13.59 16.11 3.03
N MET A 65 -12.90 17.24 2.92
CA MET A 65 -11.46 17.26 2.63
C MET A 65 -10.68 16.45 3.66
N PHE A 66 -11.02 16.58 4.95
CA PHE A 66 -10.40 15.83 6.02
C PHE A 66 -10.54 14.31 5.81
N ILE A 67 -11.75 13.80 5.59
CA ILE A 67 -12.00 12.37 5.36
C ILE A 67 -11.25 11.86 4.13
N TYR A 68 -11.22 12.63 3.03
CA TYR A 68 -10.51 12.22 1.81
C TYR A 68 -8.99 12.17 2.01
N ILE A 69 -8.41 13.15 2.73
CA ILE A 69 -6.98 13.13 3.07
C ILE A 69 -6.67 11.94 3.99
N LEU A 70 -7.50 11.69 4.98
CA LEU A 70 -7.34 10.62 5.95
C LEU A 70 -7.35 9.24 5.26
N TRP A 71 -8.32 9.00 4.40
CA TRP A 71 -8.37 7.78 3.59
C TRP A 71 -7.21 7.69 2.58
N SER A 72 -6.74 8.81 2.05
CA SER A 72 -5.56 8.84 1.17
C SER A 72 -4.31 8.36 1.91
N ILE A 73 -4.08 8.83 3.14
CA ILE A 73 -2.96 8.40 3.98
C ILE A 73 -3.04 6.89 4.27
N VAL A 74 -4.22 6.42 4.66
CA VAL A 74 -4.44 4.99 4.95
C VAL A 74 -4.26 4.12 3.70
N ALA A 75 -4.69 4.62 2.54
CA ALA A 75 -4.55 3.92 1.26
C ALA A 75 -3.09 3.76 0.79
N LEU A 76 -2.17 4.63 1.23
CA LEU A 76 -0.75 4.50 0.92
C LEU A 76 -0.13 3.22 1.50
N ILE A 77 -0.63 2.73 2.64
CA ILE A 77 -0.06 1.57 3.35
C ILE A 77 0.04 0.33 2.44
N PRO A 78 -1.06 -0.20 1.87
CA PRO A 78 -0.96 -1.37 0.99
C PRO A 78 -0.30 -1.04 -0.36
N ILE A 79 -0.35 0.22 -0.83
CA ILE A 79 0.33 0.64 -2.06
C ILE A 79 1.85 0.46 -1.92
N PHE A 80 2.44 0.92 -0.83
CA PHE A 80 3.88 0.78 -0.58
C PHE A 80 4.29 -0.65 -0.22
N ILE A 81 3.44 -1.41 0.48
CA ILE A 81 3.76 -2.78 0.88
C ILE A 81 3.72 -3.75 -0.31
N PHE A 82 2.72 -3.64 -1.17
CA PHE A 82 2.52 -4.61 -2.24
C PHE A 82 3.17 -4.20 -3.56
N VAL A 83 3.25 -2.89 -3.86
CA VAL A 83 3.68 -2.35 -5.18
C VAL A 83 2.93 -3.01 -6.35
N ASP A 84 1.76 -3.56 -6.08
CA ASP A 84 0.87 -4.26 -7.01
C ASP A 84 -0.53 -3.65 -6.91
N TYR A 85 -0.98 -3.06 -8.03
CA TYR A 85 -2.25 -2.34 -8.04
C TYR A 85 -3.45 -3.24 -7.67
N LYS A 86 -3.46 -4.51 -8.13
CA LYS A 86 -4.55 -5.45 -7.83
C LYS A 86 -4.65 -5.73 -6.33
N LYS A 87 -3.53 -5.95 -5.68
CA LYS A 87 -3.48 -6.20 -4.24
C LYS A 87 -3.78 -4.94 -3.44
N ALA A 88 -3.22 -3.80 -3.86
CA ALA A 88 -3.40 -2.53 -3.18
C ALA A 88 -4.86 -2.07 -3.21
N TYR A 89 -5.51 -2.00 -4.39
CA TYR A 89 -6.90 -1.57 -4.45
C TYR A 89 -7.84 -2.54 -3.75
N THR A 90 -7.60 -3.87 -3.88
CA THR A 90 -8.44 -4.86 -3.20
C THR A 90 -8.38 -4.67 -1.69
N MET A 91 -7.20 -4.41 -1.13
CA MET A 91 -7.04 -4.15 0.31
C MET A 91 -7.75 -2.87 0.74
N ASN A 92 -7.52 -1.77 0.01
CA ASN A 92 -8.16 -0.49 0.30
C ASN A 92 -9.68 -0.58 0.22
N LEU A 93 -10.20 -1.23 -0.83
CA LEU A 93 -11.64 -1.43 -1.00
C LEU A 93 -12.22 -2.33 0.11
N THR A 94 -11.51 -3.39 0.49
CA THR A 94 -11.95 -4.26 1.58
C THR A 94 -11.99 -3.48 2.90
N THR A 95 -10.93 -2.73 3.22
CA THR A 95 -10.87 -1.94 4.46
C THR A 95 -11.95 -0.86 4.49
N PHE A 96 -12.27 -0.26 3.36
CA PHE A 96 -13.35 0.71 3.25
C PHE A 96 -14.75 0.06 3.32
N PHE A 97 -14.91 -1.11 2.71
CA PHE A 97 -16.19 -1.82 2.67
C PHE A 97 -16.70 -2.17 4.07
N PHE A 98 -15.83 -2.66 4.96
CA PHE A 98 -16.27 -3.13 6.28
C PHE A 98 -16.96 -2.04 7.12
N PRO A 99 -16.38 -0.89 7.42
CA PRO A 99 -17.05 0.16 8.19
C PRO A 99 -18.29 0.69 7.48
N ASN A 100 -18.30 0.79 6.14
CA ASN A 100 -19.48 1.18 5.37
C ASN A 100 -20.63 0.18 5.53
N PHE A 101 -20.36 -1.09 5.30
CA PHE A 101 -21.34 -2.15 5.40
C PHE A 101 -21.97 -2.18 6.80
N PHE A 102 -21.14 -2.22 7.82
CA PHE A 102 -21.65 -2.26 9.19
C PHE A 102 -22.38 -0.97 9.59
N PHE A 103 -21.91 0.18 9.14
CA PHE A 103 -22.61 1.44 9.38
C PHE A 103 -24.05 1.39 8.86
N TYR A 104 -24.24 1.01 7.59
CA TYR A 104 -25.58 0.96 7.01
C TYR A 104 -26.46 -0.14 7.62
N VAL A 105 -25.89 -1.30 7.92
CA VAL A 105 -26.61 -2.39 8.57
C VAL A 105 -27.08 -2.00 9.98
N PHE A 106 -26.19 -1.44 10.79
CA PHE A 106 -26.56 -1.00 12.14
C PHE A 106 -27.52 0.20 12.13
N LEU A 107 -27.28 1.15 11.22
CA LEU A 107 -28.15 2.31 11.07
C LEU A 107 -29.57 1.91 10.65
N SER A 108 -29.71 1.04 9.66
CA SER A 108 -31.03 0.57 9.19
C SER A 108 -31.78 -0.22 10.27
N ARG A 109 -31.05 -0.95 11.12
CA ARG A 109 -31.65 -1.78 12.17
C ARG A 109 -32.03 -1.00 13.42
N HIS A 110 -31.22 -0.03 13.83
CA HIS A 110 -31.38 0.63 15.13
C HIS A 110 -31.84 2.09 15.04
N SER A 111 -31.82 2.68 13.86
CA SER A 111 -32.33 4.03 13.59
C SER A 111 -32.99 4.10 12.19
N PRO A 112 -34.07 3.34 11.98
CA PRO A 112 -34.68 3.17 10.65
C PRO A 112 -35.27 4.46 10.08
N ILE A 113 -35.79 5.36 10.92
CA ILE A 113 -36.36 6.64 10.47
C ILE A 113 -35.22 7.54 9.95
N TYR A 114 -34.15 7.69 10.72
CA TYR A 114 -32.97 8.44 10.28
C TYR A 114 -32.36 7.82 9.02
N TYR A 115 -32.27 6.50 8.96
CA TYR A 115 -31.76 5.77 7.80
C TYR A 115 -32.60 6.07 6.55
N SER A 116 -33.91 5.86 6.58
CA SER A 116 -34.78 6.06 5.40
C SER A 116 -34.75 7.49 4.87
N THR A 117 -34.69 8.48 5.78
CA THR A 117 -34.66 9.89 5.42
C THR A 117 -33.30 10.30 4.80
N ASN A 118 -32.19 9.79 5.33
CA ASN A 118 -30.86 10.27 4.97
C ASN A 118 -30.12 9.36 3.96
N PHE A 119 -30.53 8.10 3.79
CA PHE A 119 -29.86 7.14 2.90
C PHE A 119 -29.64 7.67 1.46
N PRO A 120 -30.61 8.35 0.82
CA PRO A 120 -30.40 8.88 -0.54
C PRO A 120 -29.25 9.88 -0.64
N PHE A 121 -28.89 10.54 0.45
CA PHE A 121 -27.79 11.51 0.50
C PHE A 121 -26.49 10.89 1.00
N LEU A 122 -26.55 9.99 2.00
CA LEU A 122 -25.38 9.38 2.60
C LEU A 122 -24.73 8.35 1.67
N PHE A 123 -25.54 7.51 1.02
CA PHE A 123 -25.03 6.43 0.17
C PHE A 123 -24.21 6.93 -1.03
N PRO A 124 -24.65 7.91 -1.82
CA PRO A 124 -23.83 8.46 -2.89
C PRO A 124 -22.51 9.05 -2.42
N ARG A 125 -22.48 9.71 -1.25
CA ARG A 125 -21.25 10.27 -0.68
C ARG A 125 -20.22 9.19 -0.38
N THR A 126 -20.63 8.09 0.25
CA THR A 126 -19.72 6.97 0.52
C THR A 126 -19.30 6.24 -0.74
N LEU A 127 -20.18 6.15 -1.74
CA LEU A 127 -19.86 5.54 -3.04
C LEU A 127 -18.77 6.35 -3.77
N ILE A 128 -18.89 7.69 -3.79
CA ILE A 128 -17.89 8.58 -4.38
C ILE A 128 -16.53 8.42 -3.66
N LEU A 129 -16.53 8.35 -2.33
CA LEU A 129 -15.33 8.09 -1.54
C LEU A 129 -14.69 6.74 -1.89
N GLY A 130 -15.49 5.69 -2.08
CA GLY A 130 -15.02 4.37 -2.53
C GLY A 130 -14.39 4.41 -3.92
N ILE A 131 -15.01 5.10 -4.89
CA ILE A 131 -14.46 5.30 -6.23
C ILE A 131 -13.13 6.07 -6.18
N PHE A 132 -13.07 7.11 -5.37
CA PHE A 132 -11.85 7.89 -5.14
C PHE A 132 -10.70 7.02 -4.63
N LEU A 133 -10.95 6.11 -3.69
CA LEU A 133 -9.94 5.17 -3.18
C LEU A 133 -9.42 4.21 -4.26
N VAL A 134 -10.30 3.76 -5.15
CA VAL A 134 -9.89 2.94 -6.30
C VAL A 134 -8.97 3.75 -7.22
N ILE A 135 -9.36 4.97 -7.58
CA ILE A 135 -8.57 5.85 -8.47
C ILE A 135 -7.18 6.14 -7.86
N ILE A 136 -7.11 6.50 -6.58
CA ILE A 136 -5.83 6.72 -5.89
C ILE A 136 -4.98 5.45 -5.88
N SER A 137 -5.57 4.30 -5.56
CA SER A 137 -4.84 3.03 -5.50
C SER A 137 -4.22 2.66 -6.84
N PHE A 138 -4.94 2.84 -7.95
CA PHE A 138 -4.42 2.62 -9.30
C PHE A 138 -3.36 3.66 -9.68
N GLY A 139 -3.69 4.94 -9.56
CA GLY A 139 -2.84 6.05 -9.99
C GLY A 139 -1.48 6.04 -9.30
N LEU A 140 -1.46 5.97 -7.96
CA LEU A 140 -0.21 5.97 -7.20
C LEU A 140 0.62 4.72 -7.45
N THR A 141 -0.01 3.54 -7.54
CA THR A 141 0.74 2.31 -7.85
C THR A 141 1.36 2.36 -9.24
N PHE A 142 0.66 2.93 -10.23
CA PHE A 142 1.19 3.11 -11.58
C PHE A 142 2.40 4.05 -11.58
N VAL A 143 2.30 5.18 -10.89
CA VAL A 143 3.38 6.16 -10.74
C VAL A 143 4.61 5.53 -10.09
N ILE A 144 4.44 4.82 -8.97
CA ILE A 144 5.53 4.15 -8.26
C ILE A 144 6.21 3.11 -9.16
N LYS A 145 5.45 2.30 -9.89
CA LYS A 145 6.01 1.31 -10.83
C LYS A 145 6.82 1.96 -11.94
N LYS A 146 6.36 3.10 -12.47
CA LYS A 146 7.09 3.82 -13.52
C LYS A 146 8.44 4.32 -13.02
N PHE A 147 8.50 4.88 -11.81
CA PHE A 147 9.75 5.32 -11.20
C PHE A 147 10.70 4.15 -10.92
N GLN A 148 10.23 3.06 -10.35
CA GLN A 148 11.06 1.88 -10.08
C GLN A 148 11.61 1.24 -11.35
N LYS A 149 10.85 1.26 -12.46
CA LYS A 149 11.33 0.76 -13.74
C LYS A 149 12.46 1.62 -14.31
N SER A 150 12.35 2.95 -14.16
CA SER A 150 13.39 3.91 -14.59
C SER A 150 14.71 3.67 -13.84
N GLU A 151 14.65 3.50 -12.51
CA GLU A 151 15.86 3.21 -11.70
C GLU A 151 16.54 1.89 -12.08
N ARG A 152 15.76 0.84 -12.39
CA ARG A 152 16.31 -0.45 -12.82
C ARG A 152 17.03 -0.36 -14.17
N ILE A 153 16.47 0.38 -15.12
CA ILE A 153 17.09 0.57 -16.44
C ILE A 153 18.45 1.25 -16.30
N VAL A 154 18.52 2.33 -15.52
CA VAL A 154 19.78 3.05 -15.26
C VAL A 154 20.80 2.16 -14.56
N SER A 155 20.36 1.33 -13.60
CA SER A 155 21.24 0.38 -12.91
C SER A 155 21.78 -0.71 -13.84
N ASP A 156 20.92 -1.26 -14.70
CA ASP A 156 21.32 -2.30 -15.67
C ASP A 156 22.25 -1.76 -16.76
N GLU A 157 22.05 -0.51 -17.21
CA GLU A 157 22.96 0.16 -18.14
C GLU A 157 24.34 0.40 -17.51
N ASN A 158 24.38 0.89 -16.26
CA ASN A 158 25.62 1.08 -15.53
C ASN A 158 26.39 -0.23 -15.31
N LEU A 159 25.67 -1.33 -14.98
CA LEU A 159 26.28 -2.65 -14.85
C LEU A 159 26.87 -3.16 -16.17
N LYS A 160 26.20 -2.93 -17.30
CA LYS A 160 26.70 -3.30 -18.62
C LYS A 160 27.93 -2.48 -19.01
N LEU A 161 27.97 -1.18 -18.71
CA LEU A 161 29.13 -0.33 -18.94
C LEU A 161 30.35 -0.82 -18.16
N ILE A 162 30.17 -1.13 -16.86
CA ILE A 162 31.24 -1.69 -16.01
C ILE A 162 31.73 -3.04 -16.54
N GLN A 163 30.82 -3.90 -17.01
CA GLN A 163 31.15 -5.21 -17.56
C GLN A 163 31.94 -5.11 -18.87
N HIS A 164 31.73 -4.07 -19.67
CA HIS A 164 32.49 -3.81 -20.91
C HIS A 164 33.86 -3.18 -20.66
N GLU A 165 34.05 -2.48 -19.54
CA GLU A 165 35.36 -1.85 -19.21
C GLU A 165 36.41 -2.84 -18.64
N ILE A 166 35.97 -3.95 -18.03
CA ILE A 166 36.88 -4.91 -17.41
C ILE A 166 37.22 -6.01 -18.44
N LYS A 167 38.29 -5.81 -19.19
CA LYS A 167 38.89 -6.83 -20.07
C LYS A 167 40.11 -7.43 -19.40
N TYR A 168 40.10 -8.73 -19.26
CA TYR A 168 41.25 -9.50 -18.80
C TYR A 168 41.92 -10.14 -20.00
N THR A 169 43.26 -10.10 -20.07
CA THR A 169 44.04 -10.72 -21.12
C THR A 169 44.93 -11.83 -20.57
N CYS A 170 44.98 -12.97 -21.27
CA CYS A 170 45.91 -14.03 -20.90
C CYS A 170 47.35 -13.59 -21.18
N SER A 171 48.21 -13.62 -20.17
CA SER A 171 49.64 -13.26 -20.29
C SER A 171 50.42 -14.18 -21.22
N LYS A 172 49.94 -15.41 -21.54
CA LYS A 172 50.65 -16.40 -22.36
C LYS A 172 50.24 -16.36 -23.83
N CYS A 173 48.96 -16.14 -24.14
CA CYS A 173 48.47 -16.23 -25.51
C CYS A 173 47.71 -14.99 -25.99
N GLY A 174 47.53 -13.96 -25.15
CA GLY A 174 46.84 -12.71 -25.48
C GLY A 174 45.32 -12.81 -25.66
N THR A 175 44.71 -13.95 -25.30
CA THR A 175 43.24 -14.11 -25.39
C THR A 175 42.53 -13.18 -24.41
N GLU A 176 41.57 -12.40 -24.89
CA GLU A 176 40.76 -11.48 -24.07
C GLU A 176 39.53 -12.17 -23.46
N PHE A 177 39.19 -11.79 -22.24
CA PHE A 177 38.04 -12.28 -21.48
C PHE A 177 37.20 -11.12 -20.93
N CYS A 178 35.90 -11.27 -20.95
CA CYS A 178 34.96 -10.33 -20.28
C CYS A 178 34.73 -10.65 -18.79
N SER A 179 35.33 -11.75 -18.30
CA SER A 179 35.28 -12.16 -16.89
C SER A 179 36.63 -12.82 -16.55
N LEU A 180 36.99 -12.90 -15.27
CA LEU A 180 38.28 -13.50 -14.84
C LEU A 180 38.09 -15.03 -14.71
N PRO A 181 38.48 -15.84 -15.71
CA PRO A 181 38.42 -17.30 -15.65
C PRO A 181 39.62 -17.85 -14.88
N LYS A 182 39.46 -19.04 -14.27
CA LYS A 182 40.55 -19.72 -13.57
C LYS A 182 41.60 -20.21 -14.55
N TYR A 183 41.22 -20.69 -15.73
CA TYR A 183 42.09 -21.14 -16.79
C TYR A 183 41.74 -20.50 -18.12
N CYS A 184 42.76 -20.24 -18.95
CA CYS A 184 42.56 -19.77 -20.30
C CYS A 184 42.02 -20.92 -21.17
N TYR A 185 40.90 -20.73 -21.86
CA TYR A 185 40.30 -21.77 -22.71
C TYR A 185 41.14 -22.07 -23.96
N ASN A 186 42.02 -21.16 -24.36
CA ASN A 186 42.84 -21.31 -25.57
C ASN A 186 44.19 -22.01 -25.31
N CYS A 187 44.89 -21.67 -24.23
CA CYS A 187 46.21 -22.22 -23.92
C CYS A 187 46.29 -23.00 -22.60
N LEU A 188 45.16 -23.16 -21.91
CA LEU A 188 45.02 -23.85 -20.64
C LEU A 188 45.91 -23.32 -19.51
N ASN A 189 46.48 -22.11 -19.68
CA ASN A 189 47.28 -21.48 -18.62
C ASN A 189 46.41 -20.98 -17.50
N GLU A 190 46.87 -21.15 -16.28
CA GLU A 190 46.19 -20.65 -15.09
C GLU A 190 46.33 -19.13 -14.99
N ILE A 191 45.21 -18.40 -14.93
CA ILE A 191 45.14 -16.94 -14.93
C ILE A 191 45.09 -16.39 -13.48
N ILE A 192 44.36 -17.08 -12.59
CA ILE A 192 44.31 -16.78 -11.18
C ILE A 192 45.32 -17.69 -10.48
N LYS A 193 46.43 -17.14 -10.04
CA LYS A 193 47.26 -17.80 -9.04
C LYS A 193 46.58 -17.60 -7.70
N GLU A 194 46.21 -18.68 -7.01
CA GLU A 194 45.85 -18.62 -5.60
C GLU A 194 47.09 -18.10 -4.84
N GLU A 195 47.12 -16.79 -4.54
CA GLU A 195 48.00 -16.31 -3.48
C GLU A 195 47.57 -17.01 -2.22
N SER A 196 48.41 -17.91 -1.74
CA SER A 196 48.22 -18.55 -0.44
C SER A 196 48.06 -17.45 0.60
N ILE A 197 46.80 -17.33 1.13
CA ILE A 197 46.56 -16.61 2.35
C ILE A 197 47.19 -17.46 3.46
N ASN A 198 48.47 -17.30 3.65
CA ASN A 198 49.14 -17.64 4.91
C ASN A 198 49.19 -16.33 5.72
N ASP A 199 48.28 -16.24 6.69
CA ASP A 199 48.50 -15.85 8.10
C ASP A 199 47.14 -15.58 8.79
#